data_769b224e014f14b7dcaab666bcce974c
#
_entry.id   769b224e014f14b7dcaab666bcce974c
#
_cell.length_a   1.000
_cell.length_b   1.000
_cell.length_c   1.000
_cell.angle_alpha   90.00
_cell.angle_beta   90.00
_cell.angle_gamma   90.00
#
_symmetry.space_group_name_H-M   'P 1'
#
loop_
_entity.id
_entity.type
_entity.pdbx_description
1 polymer ?
#
loop_
_entity_poly.entity_id
_entity_poly.type
_entity_poly.pdbx_seq_one_letter_code
_entity_poly.pdbx_strand_id
1 'polypeptide(L)'
;MTTVTTMMETLSIKTENKFRTLVTKRAYKKGEIICIMPSENITDKPNRFTVQIGRDKHTHVGKLAALNHSCDPNVILDTENMEMVAARDIEKGEELYFFYPATEWQMDAPFICLCGSANCINVVAGARFLPLSTLERHYLNPHIRDLMIELLKNTKNNLKKIKS
;
A
#
# COMPACT_ATOMS: atom_id res chain seq x y z
N MET A 1 0.80 0.66 28.26
CA MET A 1 1.43 0.85 26.95
C MET A 1 1.27 -0.40 26.10
N THR A 2 0.65 -0.30 24.96
CA THR A 2 0.53 -1.42 24.02
C THR A 2 1.86 -1.55 23.29
N THR A 3 2.57 -2.65 23.46
CA THR A 3 3.84 -2.88 22.77
C THR A 3 3.62 -3.25 21.31
N VAL A 4 4.61 -3.03 20.44
CA VAL A 4 4.58 -3.43 19.02
C VAL A 4 4.20 -4.91 18.86
N THR A 5 4.74 -5.77 19.71
CA THR A 5 4.43 -7.20 19.73
C THR A 5 2.94 -7.45 19.98
N THR A 6 2.34 -6.78 20.97
CA THR A 6 0.92 -6.91 21.29
C THR A 6 0.02 -6.46 20.14
N MET A 7 0.39 -5.42 19.41
CA MET A 7 -0.39 -4.95 18.25
C MET A 7 -0.40 -5.98 17.12
N MET A 8 0.73 -6.63 16.83
CA MET A 8 0.82 -7.69 15.81
C MET A 8 0.05 -8.97 16.20
N GLU A 9 -0.21 -9.21 17.48
CA GLU A 9 -1.02 -10.34 17.97
C GLU A 9 -2.51 -10.20 17.66
N THR A 10 -2.97 -8.97 17.38
CA THR A 10 -4.36 -8.72 16.96
C THR A 10 -4.62 -9.11 15.50
N LEU A 11 -3.59 -9.52 14.79
CA LEU A 11 -3.64 -9.91 13.38
C LEU A 11 -3.38 -11.40 13.22
N SER A 12 -4.06 -12.04 12.29
CA SER A 12 -3.83 -13.43 11.89
C SER A 12 -3.82 -13.59 10.38
N ILE A 13 -3.09 -14.60 9.91
CA ILE A 13 -3.09 -14.98 8.50
C ILE A 13 -4.13 -16.10 8.32
N LYS A 14 -5.10 -15.88 7.44
CA LYS A 14 -6.00 -16.91 6.94
C LYS A 14 -5.44 -17.42 5.61
N THR A 15 -5.41 -18.73 5.45
CA THR A 15 -5.00 -19.37 4.19
C THR A 15 -6.17 -20.16 3.64
N GLU A 16 -6.57 -19.85 2.42
CA GLU A 16 -7.67 -20.53 1.72
C GLU A 16 -7.27 -20.72 0.26
N ASN A 17 -7.34 -21.96 -0.25
CA ASN A 17 -6.96 -22.32 -1.62
C ASN A 17 -5.58 -21.78 -2.04
N LYS A 18 -4.58 -21.83 -1.16
CA LYS A 18 -3.21 -21.30 -1.32
C LYS A 18 -3.11 -19.76 -1.31
N PHE A 19 -4.20 -19.04 -1.23
CA PHE A 19 -4.20 -17.59 -1.03
C PHE A 19 -4.08 -17.26 0.46
N ARG A 20 -3.24 -16.28 0.76
CA ARG A 20 -3.04 -15.79 2.13
C ARG A 20 -3.67 -14.43 2.24
N THR A 21 -4.46 -14.22 3.29
CA THR A 21 -5.05 -12.93 3.63
C THR A 21 -4.75 -12.57 5.07
N LEU A 22 -4.65 -11.29 5.37
CA LEU A 22 -4.50 -10.80 6.72
C LEU A 22 -5.88 -10.44 7.27
N VAL A 23 -6.21 -10.98 8.44
CA VAL A 23 -7.49 -10.75 9.13
C VAL A 23 -7.25 -10.15 10.50
N THR A 24 -8.14 -9.27 10.93
CA THR A 24 -8.11 -8.72 12.28
C THR A 24 -8.88 -9.60 13.29
N LYS A 25 -8.34 -9.71 14.49
CA LYS A 25 -8.97 -10.43 15.62
C LYS A 25 -9.83 -9.52 16.51
N ARG A 26 -9.83 -8.20 16.28
CA ARG A 26 -10.68 -7.23 16.96
C ARG A 26 -11.21 -6.18 16.00
N ALA A 27 -12.19 -5.41 16.42
CA ALA A 27 -12.66 -4.24 15.68
C ALA A 27 -11.70 -3.06 15.85
N TYR A 28 -11.68 -2.16 14.86
CA TYR A 28 -10.96 -0.88 14.87
C TYR A 28 -11.88 0.24 14.41
N LYS A 29 -11.69 1.42 14.98
CA LYS A 29 -12.33 2.64 14.50
C LYS A 29 -11.44 3.33 13.45
N LYS A 30 -12.06 4.05 12.54
CA LYS A 30 -11.34 4.89 11.57
C LYS A 30 -10.29 5.75 12.28
N GLY A 31 -9.05 5.71 11.77
CA GLY A 31 -7.91 6.44 12.30
C GLY A 31 -7.14 5.74 13.42
N GLU A 32 -7.62 4.59 13.92
CA GLU A 32 -6.84 3.81 14.90
C GLU A 32 -5.60 3.19 14.24
N ILE A 33 -4.48 3.22 14.97
CA ILE A 33 -3.26 2.50 14.60
C ILE A 33 -3.47 1.02 14.87
N ILE A 34 -3.36 0.21 13.82
CA ILE A 34 -3.52 -1.24 13.90
C ILE A 34 -2.22 -1.89 14.33
N CYS A 35 -1.10 -1.49 13.73
CA CYS A 35 0.22 -1.94 14.13
C CYS A 35 1.32 -1.01 13.61
N ILE A 36 2.52 -1.19 14.16
CA ILE A 36 3.76 -0.58 13.66
C ILE A 36 4.35 -1.51 12.59
N MET A 37 4.76 -0.93 11.47
CA MET A 37 5.38 -1.67 10.38
C MET A 37 6.84 -1.99 10.71
N PRO A 38 7.33 -3.21 10.39
CA PRO A 38 8.75 -3.51 10.52
C PRO A 38 9.61 -2.60 9.62
N SER A 39 10.75 -2.15 10.15
CA SER A 39 11.69 -1.27 9.44
C SER A 39 13.15 -1.74 9.49
N GLU A 40 13.38 -2.98 9.92
CA GLU A 40 14.72 -3.49 10.22
C GLU A 40 15.48 -4.01 9.00
N ASN A 41 14.77 -4.52 8.00
CA ASN A 41 15.35 -5.16 6.81
C ASN A 41 15.10 -4.30 5.57
N ILE A 42 15.84 -3.19 5.46
CA ILE A 42 15.75 -2.28 4.33
C ILE A 42 16.58 -2.82 3.15
N THR A 43 16.02 -2.76 1.95
CA THR A 43 16.66 -3.18 0.70
C THR A 43 16.33 -2.20 -0.42
N ASP A 44 17.17 -2.14 -1.44
CA ASP A 44 16.92 -1.43 -2.70
C ASP A 44 16.24 -2.33 -3.77
N LYS A 45 16.09 -3.63 -3.46
CA LYS A 45 15.52 -4.62 -4.38
C LYS A 45 14.10 -4.99 -3.96
N PRO A 46 13.08 -4.56 -4.71
CA PRO A 46 11.69 -4.93 -4.42
C PRO A 46 11.46 -6.42 -4.66
N ASN A 47 10.56 -6.98 -3.89
CA ASN A 47 9.98 -8.30 -4.12
C ASN A 47 8.57 -8.35 -3.50
N ARG A 48 7.86 -9.47 -3.69
CA ARG A 48 6.48 -9.62 -3.20
C ARG A 48 6.30 -9.62 -1.68
N PHE A 49 7.38 -9.58 -0.89
CA PHE A 49 7.36 -9.52 0.57
C PHE A 49 7.81 -8.18 1.12
N THR A 50 8.08 -7.23 0.24
CA THR A 50 8.52 -5.88 0.62
C THR A 50 7.46 -4.84 0.31
N VAL A 51 7.50 -3.73 1.04
CA VAL A 51 6.75 -2.51 0.76
C VAL A 51 7.74 -1.39 0.52
N GLN A 52 7.49 -0.57 -0.50
CA GLN A 52 8.29 0.62 -0.78
C GLN A 52 8.02 1.70 0.26
N ILE A 53 9.07 2.20 0.90
CA ILE A 53 9.02 3.20 1.98
C ILE A 53 9.79 4.48 1.64
N GLY A 54 10.33 4.57 0.45
CA GLY A 54 11.09 5.71 -0.06
C GLY A 54 11.38 5.53 -1.54
N ARG A 55 12.07 6.48 -2.18
CA ARG A 55 12.37 6.43 -3.62
C ARG A 55 12.97 5.07 -4.06
N ASP A 56 14.03 4.65 -3.41
CA ASP A 56 14.76 3.41 -3.70
C ASP A 56 14.93 2.59 -2.41
N LYS A 57 13.91 2.62 -1.54
CA LYS A 57 13.93 1.93 -0.25
C LYS A 57 12.69 1.08 -0.10
N HIS A 58 12.90 -0.19 0.21
CA HIS A 58 11.88 -1.16 0.51
C HIS A 58 12.16 -1.82 1.86
N THR A 59 11.15 -2.23 2.58
CA THR A 59 11.30 -2.99 3.83
C THR A 59 10.53 -4.30 3.76
N HIS A 60 11.10 -5.36 4.34
CA HIS A 60 10.38 -6.60 4.56
C HIS A 60 9.34 -6.41 5.65
N VAL A 61 8.11 -6.74 5.38
CA VAL A 61 6.97 -6.44 6.27
C VAL A 61 6.45 -7.65 7.03
N GLY A 62 7.16 -8.79 6.96
CA GLY A 62 6.82 -9.99 7.74
C GLY A 62 5.37 -10.45 7.52
N LYS A 63 4.60 -10.54 8.59
CA LYS A 63 3.18 -10.94 8.55
C LYS A 63 2.34 -10.02 7.64
N LEU A 64 2.67 -8.74 7.53
CA LEU A 64 1.94 -7.80 6.69
C LEU A 64 2.09 -8.08 5.18
N ALA A 65 3.02 -8.95 4.76
CA ALA A 65 3.08 -9.45 3.39
C ALA A 65 1.84 -10.26 2.96
N ALA A 66 0.96 -10.61 3.90
CA ALA A 66 -0.33 -11.20 3.61
C ALA A 66 -1.46 -10.18 3.39
N LEU A 67 -1.18 -8.87 3.48
CA LEU A 67 -2.10 -7.82 3.04
C LEU A 67 -2.26 -7.87 1.53
N ASN A 68 -3.50 -8.00 1.08
CA ASN A 68 -3.83 -7.99 -0.34
C ASN A 68 -4.22 -6.57 -0.79
N HIS A 69 -4.26 -6.38 -2.11
CA HIS A 69 -4.70 -5.14 -2.73
C HIS A 69 -6.22 -5.04 -2.78
N SER A 70 -6.74 -3.83 -2.57
CA SER A 70 -8.08 -3.45 -3.00
C SER A 70 -8.08 -2.01 -3.50
N CYS A 71 -8.93 -1.71 -4.47
CA CYS A 71 -9.23 -0.35 -4.92
C CYS A 71 -10.21 0.38 -3.99
N ASP A 72 -10.80 -0.35 -3.03
CA ASP A 72 -11.57 0.16 -1.90
C ASP A 72 -10.96 -0.35 -0.59
N PRO A 73 -9.81 0.20 -0.17
CA PRO A 73 -9.03 -0.30 0.94
C PRO A 73 -9.68 0.03 2.29
N ASN A 74 -9.47 -0.84 3.30
CA ASN A 74 -9.87 -0.59 4.67
C ASN A 74 -8.70 -0.22 5.59
N VAL A 75 -7.46 -0.34 5.10
CA VAL A 75 -6.28 0.15 5.82
C VAL A 75 -5.40 1.02 4.94
N ILE A 76 -4.62 1.88 5.59
CA ILE A 76 -3.56 2.70 5.02
C ILE A 76 -2.24 2.22 5.58
N LEU A 77 -1.23 2.04 4.73
CA LEU A 77 0.16 1.92 5.13
C LEU A 77 0.81 3.30 5.08
N ASP A 78 1.03 3.90 6.23
CA ASP A 78 1.74 5.17 6.37
C ASP A 78 3.24 4.88 6.53
N THR A 79 3.99 5.05 5.45
CA THR A 79 5.43 4.77 5.44
C THR A 79 6.27 5.89 6.05
N GLU A 80 5.71 7.07 6.29
CA GLU A 80 6.39 8.16 6.99
C GLU A 80 6.46 7.88 8.49
N ASN A 81 5.34 7.45 9.08
CA ASN A 81 5.24 7.07 10.47
C ASN A 81 5.50 5.58 10.72
N MET A 82 5.66 4.79 9.67
CA MET A 82 5.78 3.32 9.72
C MET A 82 4.62 2.65 10.46
N GLU A 83 3.40 3.04 10.11
CA GLU A 83 2.16 2.59 10.75
C GLU A 83 1.17 2.01 9.75
N MET A 84 0.41 1.01 10.19
CA MET A 84 -0.82 0.60 9.51
C MET A 84 -2.00 1.18 10.27
N VAL A 85 -2.84 1.95 9.58
CA VAL A 85 -3.95 2.71 10.16
C VAL A 85 -5.27 2.28 9.52
N ALA A 86 -6.33 2.20 10.32
CA ALA A 86 -7.68 1.92 9.82
C ALA A 86 -8.20 3.11 8.98
N ALA A 87 -8.48 2.87 7.70
CA ALA A 87 -9.03 3.88 6.78
C ALA A 87 -10.53 4.14 7.00
N ARG A 88 -11.23 3.17 7.56
CA ARG A 88 -12.63 3.21 7.99
C ARG A 88 -12.82 2.35 9.23
N ASP A 89 -14.02 2.29 9.76
CA ASP A 89 -14.36 1.31 10.79
C ASP A 89 -14.19 -0.11 10.22
N ILE A 90 -13.58 -1.00 11.00
CA ILE A 90 -13.25 -2.38 10.62
C ILE A 90 -13.82 -3.30 11.70
N GLU A 91 -14.54 -4.32 11.28
CA GLU A 91 -15.13 -5.30 12.20
C GLU A 91 -14.15 -6.45 12.53
N LYS A 92 -14.34 -7.08 13.68
CA LYS A 92 -13.60 -8.29 14.05
C LYS A 92 -13.80 -9.38 12.99
N GLY A 93 -12.69 -9.97 12.53
CA GLY A 93 -12.69 -11.05 11.53
C GLY A 93 -12.66 -10.53 10.07
N GLU A 94 -12.72 -9.23 9.87
CA GLU A 94 -12.65 -8.63 8.53
C GLU A 94 -11.26 -8.81 7.93
N GLU A 95 -11.19 -9.10 6.63
CA GLU A 95 -9.95 -9.12 5.88
C GLU A 95 -9.43 -7.70 5.65
N LEU A 96 -8.12 -7.52 5.72
CA LEU A 96 -7.46 -6.23 5.56
C LEU A 96 -6.87 -6.08 4.17
N TYR A 97 -7.10 -4.92 3.56
CA TYR A 97 -6.66 -4.56 2.22
C TYR A 97 -6.10 -3.15 2.19
N PHE A 98 -5.04 -2.94 1.43
CA PHE A 98 -4.58 -1.59 1.12
C PHE A 98 -4.46 -1.35 -0.39
N PHE A 99 -4.39 -0.09 -0.79
CA PHE A 99 -4.19 0.29 -2.18
C PHE A 99 -2.70 0.25 -2.52
N TYR A 100 -2.23 -0.78 -3.21
CA TYR A 100 -0.80 -0.99 -3.48
C TYR A 100 -0.11 0.23 -4.11
N PRO A 101 -0.70 0.96 -5.08
CA PRO A 101 -0.04 2.15 -5.63
C PRO A 101 0.14 3.31 -4.62
N ALA A 102 -0.42 3.23 -3.41
CA ALA A 102 -0.15 4.19 -2.34
C ALA A 102 1.28 4.11 -1.79
N THR A 103 1.93 2.96 -1.97
CA THR A 103 3.32 2.71 -1.56
C THR A 103 4.22 2.35 -2.73
N GLU A 104 3.71 1.65 -3.76
CA GLU A 104 4.49 1.11 -4.85
C GLU A 104 4.49 2.04 -6.07
N TRP A 105 5.65 2.59 -6.42
CA TRP A 105 5.83 3.39 -7.63
C TRP A 105 5.76 2.54 -8.90
N GLN A 106 6.49 1.44 -8.89
CA GLN A 106 6.47 0.41 -9.93
C GLN A 106 6.60 -0.95 -9.29
N MET A 107 5.69 -1.85 -9.60
CA MET A 107 5.68 -3.20 -9.05
C MET A 107 6.62 -4.14 -9.82
N ASP A 108 7.28 -5.01 -9.07
CA ASP A 108 8.10 -6.10 -9.62
C ASP A 108 7.24 -7.14 -10.39
N ALA A 109 6.06 -7.44 -9.87
CA ALA A 109 5.12 -8.38 -10.47
C ALA A 109 3.71 -7.76 -10.60
N PRO A 110 3.42 -7.04 -11.69
CA PRO A 110 2.07 -6.55 -11.97
C PRO A 110 1.03 -7.67 -12.11
N PHE A 111 -0.22 -7.39 -11.75
CA PHE A 111 -1.31 -8.38 -11.82
C PHE A 111 -2.66 -7.74 -12.17
N ILE A 112 -3.62 -8.58 -12.57
CA ILE A 112 -5.01 -8.19 -12.82
C ILE A 112 -5.75 -8.08 -11.49
N CYS A 113 -6.37 -6.93 -11.25
CA CYS A 113 -7.18 -6.70 -10.05
C CYS A 113 -8.59 -7.29 -10.22
N LEU A 114 -9.02 -8.08 -9.25
CA LEU A 114 -10.35 -8.67 -9.18
C LEU A 114 -11.10 -8.25 -7.91
N CYS A 115 -10.82 -7.04 -7.38
CA CYS A 115 -11.39 -6.60 -6.10
C CYS A 115 -12.91 -6.32 -6.13
N GLY A 116 -13.52 -6.21 -7.33
CA GLY A 116 -14.96 -5.95 -7.49
C GLY A 116 -15.39 -4.51 -7.17
N SER A 117 -14.48 -3.61 -6.83
CA SER A 117 -14.79 -2.20 -6.60
C SER A 117 -15.30 -1.52 -7.87
N ALA A 118 -16.28 -0.62 -7.74
CA ALA A 118 -16.76 0.21 -8.85
C ALA A 118 -15.65 1.08 -9.46
N ASN A 119 -14.62 1.42 -8.67
CA ASN A 119 -13.45 2.19 -9.10
C ASN A 119 -12.21 1.31 -9.32
N CYS A 120 -12.41 0.04 -9.68
CA CYS A 120 -11.32 -0.89 -9.91
C CYS A 120 -10.38 -0.38 -11.02
N ILE A 121 -9.07 -0.38 -10.74
CA ILE A 121 -8.03 0.04 -11.68
C ILE A 121 -7.67 -1.04 -12.72
N ASN A 122 -8.25 -2.22 -12.63
CA ASN A 122 -8.09 -3.40 -13.47
C ASN A 122 -6.67 -4.00 -13.48
N VAL A 123 -5.62 -3.20 -13.62
CA VAL A 123 -4.22 -3.64 -13.60
C VAL A 123 -3.49 -2.93 -12.47
N VAL A 124 -2.89 -3.69 -11.57
CA VAL A 124 -2.04 -3.18 -10.48
C VAL A 124 -0.58 -3.31 -10.91
N ALA A 125 0.02 -2.20 -11.29
CA ALA A 125 1.41 -2.14 -11.77
C ALA A 125 2.25 -1.07 -11.05
N GLY A 126 1.64 -0.28 -10.18
CA GLY A 126 2.25 0.81 -9.44
C GLY A 126 1.71 2.19 -9.84
N ALA A 127 1.98 3.18 -9.00
CA ALA A 127 1.42 4.52 -9.13
C ALA A 127 1.79 5.24 -10.44
N ARG A 128 3.01 4.99 -10.96
CA ARG A 128 3.49 5.65 -12.20
C ARG A 128 2.62 5.40 -13.43
N PHE A 129 1.83 4.33 -13.42
CA PHE A 129 1.00 3.90 -14.55
C PHE A 129 -0.46 4.34 -14.42
N LEU A 130 -0.81 5.03 -13.34
CA LEU A 130 -2.17 5.47 -13.07
C LEU A 130 -2.36 6.95 -13.37
N PRO A 131 -3.54 7.34 -13.86
CA PRO A 131 -3.88 8.75 -14.02
C PRO A 131 -3.97 9.44 -12.65
N LEU A 132 -3.62 10.72 -12.60
CA LEU A 132 -3.66 11.52 -11.39
C LEU A 132 -5.05 11.50 -10.73
N SER A 133 -6.12 11.57 -11.53
CA SER A 133 -7.51 11.50 -11.07
C SER A 133 -7.87 10.21 -10.32
N THR A 134 -7.16 9.12 -10.58
CA THR A 134 -7.29 7.88 -9.81
C THR A 134 -6.52 7.97 -8.50
N LEU A 135 -5.27 8.46 -8.56
CA LEU A 135 -4.39 8.57 -7.39
C LEU A 135 -4.94 9.53 -6.33
N GLU A 136 -5.55 10.65 -6.75
CA GLU A 136 -6.14 11.65 -5.84
C GLU A 136 -7.28 11.13 -4.97
N ARG A 137 -7.87 9.98 -5.30
CA ARG A 137 -8.93 9.34 -4.49
C ARG A 137 -8.38 8.55 -3.31
N HIS A 138 -7.06 8.36 -3.25
CA HIS A 138 -6.42 7.52 -2.26
C HIS A 138 -5.40 8.31 -1.42
N TYR A 139 -5.13 7.81 -0.22
CA TYR A 139 -3.95 8.24 0.51
C TYR A 139 -2.70 7.85 -0.28
N LEU A 140 -1.79 8.79 -0.47
CA LEU A 140 -0.51 8.55 -1.11
C LEU A 140 0.63 8.90 -0.16
N ASN A 141 1.59 8.01 -0.04
CA ASN A 141 2.77 8.26 0.76
C ASN A 141 3.65 9.36 0.15
N PRO A 142 4.48 10.07 0.97
CA PRO A 142 5.29 11.19 0.50
C PRO A 142 6.16 10.85 -0.72
N HIS A 143 6.84 9.70 -0.71
CA HIS A 143 7.71 9.29 -1.82
C HIS A 143 6.95 9.07 -3.14
N ILE A 144 5.69 8.61 -3.08
CA ILE A 144 4.83 8.48 -4.28
C ILE A 144 4.44 9.85 -4.82
N ARG A 145 4.07 10.79 -3.93
CA ARG A 145 3.76 12.17 -4.34
C ARG A 145 4.96 12.85 -4.99
N ASP A 146 6.15 12.71 -4.42
CA ASP A 146 7.38 13.30 -4.93
C ASP A 146 7.75 12.73 -6.30
N LEU A 147 7.67 11.41 -6.49
CA LEU A 147 7.92 10.75 -7.76
C LEU A 147 6.90 11.15 -8.83
N MET A 148 5.63 11.34 -8.45
CA MET A 148 4.60 11.82 -9.38
C MET A 148 4.86 13.26 -9.82
N ILE A 149 5.24 14.15 -8.90
CA ILE A 149 5.59 15.54 -9.21
C ILE A 149 6.78 15.58 -10.20
N GLU A 150 7.79 14.76 -9.97
CA GLU A 150 8.95 14.65 -10.87
C GLU A 150 8.55 14.16 -12.26
N LEU A 151 7.72 13.11 -12.32
CA LEU A 151 7.21 12.59 -13.59
C LEU A 151 6.47 13.66 -14.39
N LEU A 152 5.59 14.44 -13.75
CA LEU A 152 4.84 15.52 -14.39
C LEU A 152 5.75 16.65 -14.89
N LYS A 153 6.77 17.04 -14.11
CA LYS A 153 7.76 18.04 -14.53
C LYS A 153 8.55 17.58 -15.75
N ASN A 154 9.00 16.33 -15.77
CA ASN A 154 9.76 15.75 -16.87
C ASN A 154 8.91 15.66 -18.15
N THR A 155 7.66 15.25 -18.04
CA THR A 155 6.71 15.22 -19.17
C THR A 155 6.49 16.61 -19.75
N LYS A 156 6.27 17.63 -18.90
CA LYS A 156 6.09 19.03 -19.34
C LYS A 156 7.31 19.57 -20.07
N ASN A 157 8.51 19.25 -19.59
CA ASN A 157 9.78 19.67 -20.23
C ASN A 157 9.99 19.01 -21.59
N ASN A 158 9.66 17.72 -21.71
CA ASN A 158 9.75 17.00 -22.98
C ASN A 158 8.76 17.55 -24.02
N LEU A 159 7.53 17.87 -23.62
CA LEU A 159 6.54 18.48 -24.52
C LEU A 159 6.96 19.87 -25.02
N LYS A 160 7.68 20.66 -24.21
CA LYS A 160 8.21 21.94 -24.64
C LYS A 160 9.32 21.78 -25.73
N LYS A 161 10.18 20.78 -25.60
CA LYS A 161 11.24 20.48 -26.59
C LYS A 161 10.71 20.01 -27.95
N ILE A 162 9.54 19.35 -27.98
CA ILE A 162 8.90 18.90 -29.22
C ILE A 162 8.26 20.09 -29.99
N LYS A 163 7.87 21.16 -29.28
CA LYS A 163 7.20 22.34 -29.85
C LYS A 163 8.19 23.44 -30.28
N SER A 164 9.46 23.31 -29.96
CA SER A 164 10.54 24.20 -30.37
C SER A 164 11.26 23.64 -31.60
#